data_2cbd5093b65c39c5949cfc07961b140a
#
_entry.id   2cbd5093b65c39c5949cfc07961b140a
#
_cell.length_a   1.000
_cell.length_b   1.000
_cell.length_c   1.000
_cell.angle_alpha   90.00
_cell.angle_beta   90.00
_cell.angle_gamma   90.00
#
_symmetry.space_group_name_H-M   'P 1'
#
loop_
_entity.id
_entity.type
_entity.pdbx_description
1 polymer ?
#
loop_
_entity_poly.entity_id
_entity_poly.type
_entity_poly.pdbx_seq_one_letter_code
_entity_poly.pdbx_strand_id
1 'polypeptide(L)'
;VFPHAMAFGALGDEAEPAIDALARTTAREALACGIHQLLTPVADVNLHPRNPIISIRAFGTEPDAVAQHVHTYVTACRDEGLITTAKHFPGHGRTADDTHETLPAVDADVNTLQATDLVPFRAAIAAGGDTVMTTHAAFPSLDPEGRPATLSPPILRGVLRDQMGFDGPIVTDSLLMAAVRATHDDPGDQAVALLEAGVDCVLDPSDPVAVVEGLVRAVESGRLAASRIHHAFDRIWRLKTRLAERFGPDVFTAPERYAPRDQVGAESHQQLATSVAEHAVTVLDATPGALPVDRAGRGEGSMVIYMTPRARGAAAPEAPLGEAVRTLAPQVRYHEVDTDTGEAHLAALAEEAGQARHVVLALAVTPAAWQTFGLQPAQEDVVRRLADQAPPLVAAALGSPHVLDAVPRAAARLCTYSDVPDAQRALAARLWDGDRT
;
A
#
# COMPACT_ATOMS: atom_id res chain seq x y z
N VAL A 1 -8.44 -12.20 -4.05
CA VAL A 1 -7.83 -10.90 -3.70
C VAL A 1 -6.36 -10.96 -4.04
N PHE A 2 -5.85 -9.97 -4.78
CA PHE A 2 -4.42 -9.88 -5.11
C PHE A 2 -3.58 -9.58 -3.87
N PRO A 3 -2.34 -10.10 -3.80
CA PRO A 3 -1.33 -9.63 -2.84
C PRO A 3 -1.06 -8.13 -2.95
N HIS A 4 -0.44 -7.56 -1.92
CA HIS A 4 -0.02 -6.15 -1.93
C HIS A 4 1.07 -5.89 -2.98
N ALA A 5 1.24 -4.62 -3.38
CA ALA A 5 2.14 -4.23 -4.46
C ALA A 5 3.59 -4.71 -4.27
N MET A 6 4.10 -4.70 -3.02
CA MET A 6 5.46 -5.15 -2.74
C MET A 6 5.68 -6.64 -3.05
N ALA A 7 4.63 -7.48 -2.96
CA ALA A 7 4.73 -8.89 -3.37
C ALA A 7 5.00 -9.01 -4.88
N PHE A 8 4.40 -8.16 -5.70
CA PHE A 8 4.70 -8.11 -7.14
C PHE A 8 6.13 -7.63 -7.42
N GLY A 9 6.58 -6.59 -6.72
CA GLY A 9 7.95 -6.09 -6.84
C GLY A 9 9.01 -7.11 -6.40
N ALA A 10 8.66 -8.08 -5.57
CA ALA A 10 9.55 -9.13 -5.10
C ALA A 10 9.74 -10.29 -6.09
N LEU A 11 9.03 -10.32 -7.22
CA LEU A 11 9.08 -11.40 -8.22
C LEU A 11 10.34 -11.37 -9.12
N GLY A 12 11.23 -10.38 -8.95
CA GLY A 12 12.42 -10.28 -9.78
C GLY A 12 12.09 -10.11 -11.27
N ASP A 13 12.63 -10.96 -12.13
CA ASP A 13 12.41 -10.88 -13.59
C ASP A 13 10.96 -11.11 -14.01
N GLU A 14 10.14 -11.74 -13.17
CA GLU A 14 8.72 -11.98 -13.42
C GLU A 14 7.82 -10.81 -12.96
N ALA A 15 8.37 -9.77 -12.32
CA ALA A 15 7.61 -8.65 -11.78
C ALA A 15 6.82 -7.90 -12.86
N GLU A 16 7.48 -7.52 -13.97
CA GLU A 16 6.85 -6.71 -15.02
C GLU A 16 5.66 -7.42 -15.69
N PRO A 17 5.77 -8.69 -16.14
CA PRO A 17 4.62 -9.42 -16.68
C PRO A 17 3.46 -9.56 -15.67
N ALA A 18 3.78 -9.81 -14.39
CA ALA A 18 2.76 -9.94 -13.36
C ALA A 18 2.07 -8.61 -13.05
N ILE A 19 2.82 -7.49 -13.05
CA ILE A 19 2.27 -6.14 -12.84
C ILE A 19 1.40 -5.71 -14.02
N ASP A 20 1.81 -6.00 -15.27
CA ASP A 20 0.97 -5.75 -16.45
C ASP A 20 -0.36 -6.52 -16.34
N ALA A 21 -0.30 -7.82 -16.01
CA ALA A 21 -1.49 -8.64 -15.83
C ALA A 21 -2.39 -8.15 -14.68
N LEU A 22 -1.81 -7.75 -13.53
CA LEU A 22 -2.52 -7.12 -12.42
C LEU A 22 -3.27 -5.86 -12.87
N ALA A 23 -2.55 -4.95 -13.54
CA ALA A 23 -3.07 -3.66 -13.95
C ALA A 23 -4.22 -3.81 -14.94
N ARG A 24 -4.07 -4.69 -15.96
CA ARG A 24 -5.14 -4.97 -16.93
C ARG A 24 -6.35 -5.61 -16.27
N THR A 25 -6.13 -6.59 -15.39
CA THR A 25 -7.22 -7.22 -14.62
C THR A 25 -7.98 -6.20 -13.79
N THR A 26 -7.24 -5.39 -13.03
CA THR A 26 -7.83 -4.35 -12.17
C THR A 26 -8.61 -3.33 -13.00
N ALA A 27 -8.06 -2.90 -14.15
CA ALA A 27 -8.71 -1.96 -15.03
C ALA A 27 -10.03 -2.52 -15.61
N ARG A 28 -10.01 -3.77 -16.10
CA ARG A 28 -11.19 -4.43 -16.67
C ARG A 28 -12.29 -4.62 -15.64
N GLU A 29 -11.93 -5.10 -14.44
CA GLU A 29 -12.92 -5.29 -13.35
C GLU A 29 -13.49 -3.94 -12.87
N ALA A 30 -12.66 -2.90 -12.74
CA ALA A 30 -13.12 -1.56 -12.38
C ALA A 30 -14.11 -1.00 -13.41
N LEU A 31 -13.75 -1.06 -14.70
CA LEU A 31 -14.62 -0.62 -15.80
C LEU A 31 -15.91 -1.41 -15.85
N ALA A 32 -15.88 -2.73 -15.61
CA ALA A 32 -17.06 -3.58 -15.53
C ALA A 32 -18.01 -3.18 -14.38
N CYS A 33 -17.46 -2.60 -13.32
CA CYS A 33 -18.23 -2.05 -12.20
C CYS A 33 -18.65 -0.57 -12.40
N GLY A 34 -18.33 0.04 -13.55
CA GLY A 34 -18.62 1.45 -13.82
C GLY A 34 -17.65 2.41 -13.14
N ILE A 35 -16.50 1.94 -12.69
CA ILE A 35 -15.43 2.75 -12.10
C ILE A 35 -14.45 3.13 -13.19
N HIS A 36 -14.33 4.41 -13.50
CA HIS A 36 -13.53 4.92 -14.62
C HIS A 36 -12.17 5.48 -14.19
N GLN A 37 -11.99 5.76 -12.91
CA GLN A 37 -10.75 6.26 -12.31
C GLN A 37 -10.42 5.49 -11.06
N LEU A 38 -9.18 5.05 -10.92
CA LEU A 38 -8.65 4.47 -9.70
C LEU A 38 -7.56 5.34 -9.08
N LEU A 39 -7.53 5.39 -7.75
CA LEU A 39 -6.49 6.09 -6.99
C LEU A 39 -5.26 5.19 -6.82
N THR A 40 -4.65 4.81 -7.95
CA THR A 40 -3.51 3.91 -8.09
C THR A 40 -2.73 4.26 -9.36
N PRO A 41 -1.42 3.91 -9.46
CA PRO A 41 -0.59 3.17 -8.50
C PRO A 41 -0.09 4.02 -7.32
N VAL A 42 0.35 3.33 -6.25
CA VAL A 42 1.21 3.94 -5.25
C VAL A 42 2.60 4.07 -5.88
N ALA A 43 3.01 5.31 -6.13
CA ALA A 43 4.31 5.66 -6.73
C ALA A 43 5.36 6.05 -5.66
N ASP A 44 5.01 5.91 -4.37
CA ASP A 44 5.94 6.09 -3.28
C ASP A 44 7.00 4.99 -3.28
N VAL A 45 8.23 5.34 -2.93
CA VAL A 45 9.31 4.37 -2.63
C VAL A 45 9.34 4.16 -1.12
N ASN A 46 9.25 2.92 -0.64
CA ASN A 46 9.23 2.65 0.80
C ASN A 46 10.64 2.79 1.40
N LEU A 47 11.03 4.02 1.71
CA LEU A 47 12.40 4.38 2.17
C LEU A 47 12.54 4.37 3.70
N HIS A 48 11.43 4.32 4.45
CA HIS A 48 11.48 4.26 5.91
C HIS A 48 10.88 2.93 6.42
N PRO A 49 11.66 2.12 7.16
CA PRO A 49 11.23 0.78 7.58
C PRO A 49 9.98 0.77 8.49
N ARG A 50 9.76 1.84 9.24
CA ARG A 50 8.60 2.01 10.13
C ARG A 50 7.51 2.88 9.51
N ASN A 51 7.47 3.02 8.19
CA ASN A 51 6.40 3.78 7.54
C ASN A 51 5.06 3.08 7.76
N PRO A 52 4.10 3.70 8.49
CA PRO A 52 2.86 3.04 8.87
C PRO A 52 1.83 3.01 7.72
N ILE A 53 1.99 3.87 6.72
CA ILE A 53 0.99 4.13 5.68
C ILE A 53 1.39 3.51 4.34
N ILE A 54 2.62 3.65 3.92
CA ILE A 54 3.08 3.16 2.61
C ILE A 54 3.51 1.70 2.72
N SER A 55 4.60 1.39 3.41
CA SER A 55 5.05 0.02 3.66
C SER A 55 4.88 -0.88 2.41
N ILE A 56 4.20 -2.01 2.53
CA ILE A 56 3.95 -2.98 1.45
C ILE A 56 2.97 -2.49 0.37
N ARG A 57 2.37 -1.32 0.49
CA ARG A 57 1.57 -0.69 -0.57
C ARG A 57 2.44 -0.14 -1.70
N ALA A 58 3.72 0.18 -1.44
CA ALA A 58 4.71 0.47 -2.47
C ALA A 58 5.13 -0.82 -3.19
N PHE A 59 5.58 -0.70 -4.42
CA PHE A 59 6.16 -1.83 -5.17
C PHE A 59 7.53 -2.25 -4.65
N GLY A 60 8.22 -1.43 -3.84
CA GLY A 60 9.52 -1.76 -3.30
C GLY A 60 10.22 -0.59 -2.62
N THR A 61 11.53 -0.77 -2.40
CA THR A 61 12.43 0.16 -1.72
C THR A 61 13.45 0.82 -2.66
N GLU A 62 13.61 0.29 -3.88
CA GLU A 62 14.56 0.77 -4.86
C GLU A 62 13.90 1.71 -5.87
N PRO A 63 14.30 2.99 -5.97
CA PRO A 63 13.62 4.00 -6.76
C PRO A 63 13.43 3.64 -8.24
N ASP A 64 14.47 3.10 -8.88
CA ASP A 64 14.44 2.75 -10.31
C ASP A 64 13.52 1.55 -10.58
N ALA A 65 13.54 0.54 -9.70
CA ALA A 65 12.63 -0.61 -9.80
C ALA A 65 11.17 -0.17 -9.61
N VAL A 66 10.89 0.63 -8.59
CA VAL A 66 9.54 1.19 -8.37
C VAL A 66 9.09 2.03 -9.56
N ALA A 67 9.98 2.82 -10.15
CA ALA A 67 9.68 3.62 -11.34
C ALA A 67 9.30 2.74 -12.55
N GLN A 68 10.02 1.65 -12.78
CA GLN A 68 9.70 0.70 -13.84
C GLN A 68 8.34 0.04 -13.60
N HIS A 69 8.07 -0.43 -12.39
CA HIS A 69 6.79 -1.04 -12.00
C HIS A 69 5.61 -0.07 -12.16
N VAL A 70 5.80 1.18 -11.73
CA VAL A 70 4.79 2.25 -11.89
C VAL A 70 4.55 2.55 -13.37
N HIS A 71 5.60 2.62 -14.20
CA HIS A 71 5.47 2.81 -15.65
C HIS A 71 4.65 1.69 -16.29
N THR A 72 4.97 0.42 -16.00
CA THR A 72 4.24 -0.75 -16.49
C THR A 72 2.78 -0.72 -16.07
N TYR A 73 2.51 -0.46 -14.78
CA TYR A 73 1.14 -0.39 -14.26
C TYR A 73 0.30 0.70 -14.94
N VAL A 74 0.85 1.91 -15.06
CA VAL A 74 0.16 3.05 -15.70
C VAL A 74 -0.12 2.76 -17.16
N THR A 75 0.88 2.23 -17.89
CA THR A 75 0.74 1.89 -19.31
C THR A 75 -0.37 0.86 -19.53
N ALA A 76 -0.37 -0.23 -18.75
CA ALA A 76 -1.37 -1.28 -18.87
C ALA A 76 -2.80 -0.81 -18.53
N CYS A 77 -2.98 -0.03 -17.46
CA CYS A 77 -4.28 0.58 -17.14
C CYS A 77 -4.78 1.51 -18.25
N ARG A 78 -3.89 2.33 -18.80
CA ARG A 78 -4.21 3.27 -19.87
C ARG A 78 -4.61 2.55 -21.17
N ASP A 79 -3.94 1.46 -21.52
CA ASP A 79 -4.28 0.62 -22.67
C ASP A 79 -5.71 0.06 -22.56
N GLU A 80 -6.14 -0.30 -21.35
CA GLU A 80 -7.53 -0.72 -21.09
C GLU A 80 -8.52 0.47 -21.06
N GLY A 81 -8.05 1.70 -20.91
CA GLY A 81 -8.86 2.93 -20.88
C GLY A 81 -9.22 3.43 -19.50
N LEU A 82 -8.65 2.85 -18.45
CA LEU A 82 -8.83 3.30 -17.07
C LEU A 82 -7.99 4.56 -16.81
N ILE A 83 -8.55 5.50 -16.06
CA ILE A 83 -7.83 6.68 -15.56
C ILE A 83 -7.05 6.29 -14.31
N THR A 84 -5.73 6.57 -14.32
CA THR A 84 -4.83 6.31 -13.20
C THR A 84 -4.56 7.56 -12.37
N THR A 85 -4.16 7.35 -11.10
CA THR A 85 -3.76 8.42 -10.17
C THR A 85 -2.50 8.01 -9.45
N ALA A 86 -1.34 8.50 -9.88
CA ALA A 86 -0.08 8.26 -9.20
C ALA A 86 -0.03 8.99 -7.85
N LYS A 87 0.36 8.31 -6.76
CA LYS A 87 0.28 8.86 -5.41
C LYS A 87 1.41 8.37 -4.50
N HIS A 88 1.79 9.14 -3.48
CA HIS A 88 1.30 10.45 -2.99
C HIS A 88 2.38 11.50 -3.20
N PHE A 89 2.24 12.36 -4.20
CA PHE A 89 3.26 13.33 -4.62
C PHE A 89 3.59 14.36 -3.52
N PRO A 90 4.86 14.71 -3.28
CA PRO A 90 6.08 14.33 -4.02
C PRO A 90 6.78 13.05 -3.49
N GLY A 91 6.15 12.27 -2.61
CA GLY A 91 6.62 11.02 -2.06
C GLY A 91 6.39 10.91 -0.55
N HIS A 92 5.61 9.92 -0.13
CA HIS A 92 5.24 9.69 1.28
C HIS A 92 6.06 8.54 1.92
N GLY A 93 6.99 7.94 1.16
CA GLY A 93 7.69 6.73 1.61
C GLY A 93 8.75 6.93 2.70
N ARG A 94 9.14 8.19 3.02
CA ARG A 94 10.12 8.54 4.05
C ARG A 94 9.51 8.85 5.41
N THR A 95 8.21 9.02 5.52
CA THR A 95 7.58 9.41 6.78
C THR A 95 7.55 8.26 7.77
N ALA A 96 7.80 8.54 9.04
CA ALA A 96 7.64 7.61 10.15
C ALA A 96 6.30 7.80 10.88
N ASP A 97 5.63 8.93 10.64
CA ASP A 97 4.40 9.34 11.30
C ASP A 97 3.21 9.21 10.34
N ASP A 98 2.03 9.00 10.93
CA ASP A 98 0.77 8.91 10.19
C ASP A 98 0.20 10.31 9.92
N THR A 99 0.00 10.65 8.64
CA THR A 99 -0.66 11.91 8.21
C THR A 99 -2.13 11.99 8.63
N HIS A 100 -2.73 10.90 9.07
CA HIS A 100 -4.06 10.91 9.66
C HIS A 100 -4.10 11.54 11.05
N GLU A 101 -2.96 11.60 11.74
CA GLU A 101 -2.86 12.13 13.12
C GLU A 101 -2.08 13.43 13.21
N THR A 102 -1.02 13.58 12.40
CA THR A 102 -0.09 14.72 12.47
C THR A 102 0.28 15.22 11.08
N LEU A 103 0.96 16.38 11.02
CA LEU A 103 1.64 16.86 9.81
C LEU A 103 3.10 16.37 9.82
N PRO A 104 3.41 15.25 9.15
CA PRO A 104 4.79 14.79 9.08
C PRO A 104 5.62 15.67 8.16
N ALA A 105 6.90 15.86 8.51
CA ALA A 105 7.86 16.55 7.68
C ALA A 105 8.90 15.55 7.12
N VAL A 106 9.16 15.64 5.83
CA VAL A 106 10.22 14.88 5.16
C VAL A 106 11.50 15.70 5.17
N ASP A 107 12.45 15.29 6.00
CA ASP A 107 13.78 15.89 6.11
C ASP A 107 14.74 15.24 5.10
N ALA A 108 14.62 15.63 3.84
CA ALA A 108 15.51 15.22 2.76
C ALA A 108 15.83 16.43 1.89
N ASP A 109 17.08 16.55 1.45
CA ASP A 109 17.47 17.63 0.54
C ASP A 109 16.89 17.42 -0.87
N VAL A 110 16.90 18.51 -1.66
CA VAL A 110 16.33 18.52 -3.02
C VAL A 110 16.97 17.46 -3.92
N ASN A 111 18.28 17.25 -3.84
CA ASN A 111 18.98 16.29 -4.71
C ASN A 111 18.57 14.86 -4.34
N THR A 112 18.44 14.57 -3.05
CA THR A 112 17.93 13.29 -2.56
C THR A 112 16.51 13.03 -3.07
N LEU A 113 15.59 13.99 -2.91
CA LEU A 113 14.22 13.85 -3.42
C LEU A 113 14.19 13.65 -4.93
N GLN A 114 15.03 14.37 -5.67
CA GLN A 114 15.15 14.24 -7.12
C GLN A 114 15.66 12.86 -7.56
N ALA A 115 16.59 12.28 -6.80
CA ALA A 115 17.22 11.00 -7.14
C ALA A 115 16.42 9.78 -6.65
N THR A 116 15.45 9.97 -5.75
CA THR A 116 14.72 8.86 -5.13
C THR A 116 13.20 9.04 -5.24
N ASP A 117 12.62 9.92 -4.44
CA ASP A 117 11.16 10.03 -4.25
C ASP A 117 10.43 10.44 -5.53
N LEU A 118 11.01 11.34 -6.34
CA LEU A 118 10.40 11.86 -7.57
C LEU A 118 10.60 10.96 -8.79
N VAL A 119 11.46 9.93 -8.71
CA VAL A 119 11.78 9.05 -9.87
C VAL A 119 10.54 8.30 -10.36
N PRO A 120 9.73 7.63 -9.51
CA PRO A 120 8.54 6.93 -9.96
C PRO A 120 7.44 7.87 -10.49
N PHE A 121 7.34 9.10 -9.99
CA PHE A 121 6.37 10.08 -10.53
C PHE A 121 6.76 10.54 -11.93
N ARG A 122 8.06 10.72 -12.22
CA ARG A 122 8.53 10.97 -13.59
C ARG A 122 8.18 9.82 -14.52
N ALA A 123 8.33 8.58 -14.05
CA ALA A 123 7.97 7.39 -14.81
C ALA A 123 6.46 7.30 -15.06
N ALA A 124 5.63 7.63 -14.06
CA ALA A 124 4.18 7.70 -14.22
C ALA A 124 3.77 8.75 -15.28
N ILE A 125 4.38 9.95 -15.26
CA ILE A 125 4.12 11.01 -16.24
C ILE A 125 4.56 10.57 -17.65
N ALA A 126 5.76 9.96 -17.76
CA ALA A 126 6.29 9.45 -19.03
C ALA A 126 5.42 8.32 -19.63
N ALA A 127 4.81 7.48 -18.79
CA ALA A 127 3.84 6.47 -19.20
C ALA A 127 2.48 7.07 -19.66
N GLY A 128 2.31 8.39 -19.51
CA GLY A 128 1.06 9.10 -19.83
C GLY A 128 0.03 9.00 -18.72
N GLY A 129 0.48 8.93 -17.46
CA GLY A 129 -0.37 8.94 -16.28
C GLY A 129 -1.33 10.13 -16.26
N ASP A 130 -2.55 9.88 -15.88
CA ASP A 130 -3.67 10.82 -16.09
C ASP A 130 -3.79 11.85 -15.00
N THR A 131 -3.67 11.43 -13.74
CA THR A 131 -3.81 12.29 -12.57
C THR A 131 -2.71 12.02 -11.56
N VAL A 132 -2.41 13.00 -10.71
CA VAL A 132 -1.47 12.89 -9.59
C VAL A 132 -2.19 13.30 -8.32
N MET A 133 -2.11 12.47 -7.29
CA MET A 133 -2.60 12.80 -5.96
C MET A 133 -1.45 13.34 -5.10
N THR A 134 -1.67 14.48 -4.46
CA THR A 134 -0.70 15.09 -3.55
C THR A 134 -0.86 14.60 -2.12
N THR A 135 0.25 14.56 -1.37
CA THR A 135 0.24 14.21 0.07
C THR A 135 0.04 15.42 0.97
N HIS A 136 -0.38 15.17 2.21
CA HIS A 136 -0.44 16.19 3.27
C HIS A 136 0.83 16.27 4.11
N ALA A 137 1.95 15.75 3.65
CA ALA A 137 3.25 15.89 4.31
C ALA A 137 3.94 17.21 3.89
N ALA A 138 4.78 17.75 4.76
CA ALA A 138 5.62 18.93 4.49
C ALA A 138 7.00 18.51 3.97
N PHE A 139 7.55 19.32 3.06
CA PHE A 139 8.88 19.14 2.45
C PHE A 139 9.67 20.46 2.53
N PRO A 140 10.32 20.75 3.68
CA PRO A 140 10.97 22.05 3.92
C PRO A 140 12.03 22.41 2.88
N SER A 141 12.68 21.43 2.26
CA SER A 141 13.66 21.66 1.19
C SER A 141 13.03 22.12 -0.14
N LEU A 142 11.76 21.80 -0.39
CA LEU A 142 11.01 22.23 -1.57
C LEU A 142 10.14 23.46 -1.30
N ASP A 143 9.64 23.59 -0.06
CA ASP A 143 8.85 24.73 0.42
C ASP A 143 9.33 25.15 1.81
N PRO A 144 10.19 26.19 1.90
CA PRO A 144 10.73 26.66 3.18
C PRO A 144 9.69 27.19 4.18
N GLU A 145 8.46 27.46 3.73
CA GLU A 145 7.37 27.83 4.64
C GLU A 145 6.79 26.61 5.40
N GLY A 146 7.22 25.38 5.06
CA GLY A 146 6.80 24.17 5.73
C GLY A 146 5.31 23.81 5.54
N ARG A 147 4.70 24.31 4.48
CA ARG A 147 3.31 23.97 4.14
C ARG A 147 3.18 22.49 3.75
N PRO A 148 2.04 21.83 4.02
CA PRO A 148 1.74 20.55 3.40
C PRO A 148 1.86 20.66 1.87
N ALA A 149 2.36 19.63 1.20
CA ALA A 149 2.54 19.64 -0.25
C ALA A 149 1.25 20.02 -0.98
N THR A 150 0.11 19.57 -0.49
CA THR A 150 -1.23 19.89 -1.03
C THR A 150 -1.58 21.39 -1.00
N LEU A 151 -0.94 22.19 -0.15
CA LEU A 151 -1.12 23.64 -0.03
C LEU A 151 0.12 24.44 -0.50
N SER A 152 1.06 23.81 -1.18
CA SER A 152 2.35 24.38 -1.54
C SER A 152 2.44 24.72 -3.04
N PRO A 153 2.34 26.00 -3.45
CA PRO A 153 2.59 26.40 -4.83
C PRO A 153 4.01 26.03 -5.33
N PRO A 154 5.10 26.16 -4.55
CA PRO A 154 6.42 25.70 -4.97
C PRO A 154 6.45 24.22 -5.37
N ILE A 155 5.74 23.36 -4.64
CA ILE A 155 5.70 21.93 -4.92
C ILE A 155 4.78 21.64 -6.11
N LEU A 156 3.52 22.10 -6.08
CA LEU A 156 2.55 21.73 -7.10
C LEU A 156 2.77 22.44 -8.44
N ARG A 157 3.10 23.72 -8.41
CA ARG A 157 3.38 24.47 -9.64
C ARG A 157 4.85 24.34 -10.03
N GLY A 158 5.78 24.65 -9.11
CA GLY A 158 7.22 24.68 -9.41
C GLY A 158 7.75 23.29 -9.78
N VAL A 159 7.56 22.30 -8.92
CA VAL A 159 8.11 20.95 -9.16
C VAL A 159 7.24 20.17 -10.13
N LEU A 160 5.95 19.98 -9.83
CA LEU A 160 5.12 19.07 -10.62
C LEU A 160 4.76 19.63 -12.00
N ARG A 161 4.31 20.90 -12.08
CA ARG A 161 3.94 21.52 -13.37
C ARG A 161 5.16 21.93 -14.19
N ASP A 162 6.01 22.81 -13.61
CA ASP A 162 7.05 23.50 -14.39
C ASP A 162 8.26 22.60 -14.64
N GLN A 163 8.77 21.89 -13.63
CA GLN A 163 9.97 21.06 -13.79
C GLN A 163 9.67 19.69 -14.38
N MET A 164 8.55 19.04 -13.96
CA MET A 164 8.19 17.70 -14.45
C MET A 164 7.24 17.72 -15.66
N GLY A 165 6.68 18.88 -16.02
CA GLY A 165 5.84 19.05 -17.21
C GLY A 165 4.46 18.38 -17.12
N PHE A 166 3.96 18.09 -15.91
CA PHE A 166 2.67 17.44 -15.75
C PHE A 166 1.50 18.39 -16.05
N ASP A 167 0.62 18.06 -16.99
CA ASP A 167 -0.57 18.86 -17.34
C ASP A 167 -1.92 18.18 -17.05
N GLY A 168 -1.92 17.01 -16.40
CA GLY A 168 -3.15 16.36 -15.93
C GLY A 168 -3.73 17.01 -14.67
N PRO A 169 -4.93 16.61 -14.20
CA PRO A 169 -5.48 17.08 -12.93
C PRO A 169 -4.62 16.68 -11.73
N ILE A 170 -4.47 17.61 -10.79
CA ILE A 170 -3.91 17.37 -9.46
C ILE A 170 -5.06 17.19 -8.49
N VAL A 171 -5.07 16.06 -7.77
CA VAL A 171 -6.10 15.69 -6.80
C VAL A 171 -5.50 15.76 -5.39
N THR A 172 -6.24 16.25 -4.39
CA THR A 172 -5.81 16.14 -2.99
C THR A 172 -5.90 14.69 -2.52
N ASP A 173 -5.18 14.32 -1.45
CA ASP A 173 -5.63 13.23 -0.60
C ASP A 173 -6.87 13.67 0.19
N SER A 174 -7.47 12.79 0.99
CA SER A 174 -8.69 13.07 1.73
C SER A 174 -8.53 14.27 2.67
N LEU A 175 -9.39 15.29 2.53
CA LEU A 175 -9.38 16.47 3.40
C LEU A 175 -9.92 16.18 4.81
N LEU A 176 -10.40 14.97 5.08
CA LEU A 176 -10.78 14.53 6.43
C LEU A 176 -9.56 14.19 7.29
N MET A 177 -8.35 14.09 6.70
CA MET A 177 -7.11 13.81 7.43
C MET A 177 -6.70 15.00 8.31
N ALA A 178 -6.26 14.70 9.55
CA ALA A 178 -5.96 15.74 10.55
C ALA A 178 -4.85 16.70 10.10
N ALA A 179 -3.84 16.22 9.37
CA ALA A 179 -2.73 17.03 8.88
C ALA A 179 -3.15 18.25 8.06
N VAL A 180 -4.26 18.17 7.34
CA VAL A 180 -4.76 19.27 6.50
C VAL A 180 -6.06 19.89 7.06
N ARG A 181 -6.87 19.11 7.77
CA ARG A 181 -8.13 19.58 8.35
C ARG A 181 -7.93 20.76 9.30
N ALA A 182 -6.83 20.77 10.06
CA ALA A 182 -6.51 21.82 11.02
C ALA A 182 -5.93 23.10 10.39
N THR A 183 -5.70 23.14 9.07
CA THR A 183 -5.07 24.31 8.42
C THR A 183 -6.03 25.48 8.20
N HIS A 184 -7.34 25.21 8.11
CA HIS A 184 -8.38 26.21 7.89
C HIS A 184 -9.65 25.84 8.66
N ASP A 185 -10.29 26.80 9.29
CA ASP A 185 -11.58 26.60 10.01
C ASP A 185 -12.76 26.51 9.04
N ASP A 186 -12.71 27.24 7.91
CA ASP A 186 -13.75 27.27 6.89
C ASP A 186 -13.37 26.37 5.69
N PRO A 187 -14.20 25.38 5.32
CA PRO A 187 -13.94 24.50 4.18
C PRO A 187 -13.87 25.24 2.83
N GLY A 188 -14.58 26.35 2.67
CA GLY A 188 -14.52 27.19 1.48
C GLY A 188 -13.19 27.92 1.36
N ASP A 189 -12.66 28.49 2.44
CA ASP A 189 -11.34 29.12 2.46
C ASP A 189 -10.23 28.09 2.22
N GLN A 190 -10.36 26.90 2.79
CA GLN A 190 -9.45 25.79 2.51
C GLN A 190 -9.43 25.44 1.02
N ALA A 191 -10.59 25.30 0.39
CA ALA A 191 -10.69 24.99 -1.03
C ALA A 191 -10.08 26.09 -1.90
N VAL A 192 -10.26 27.37 -1.54
CA VAL A 192 -9.62 28.50 -2.24
C VAL A 192 -8.09 28.36 -2.17
N ALA A 193 -7.53 28.13 -0.99
CA ALA A 193 -6.09 27.96 -0.80
C ALA A 193 -5.52 26.76 -1.59
N LEU A 194 -6.26 25.64 -1.65
CA LEU A 194 -5.91 24.47 -2.44
C LEU A 194 -5.85 24.79 -3.95
N LEU A 195 -6.86 25.50 -4.49
CA LEU A 195 -6.86 25.89 -5.88
C LEU A 195 -5.76 26.92 -6.19
N GLU A 196 -5.51 27.87 -5.28
CA GLU A 196 -4.39 28.80 -5.36
C GLU A 196 -3.04 28.08 -5.37
N ALA A 197 -2.89 26.97 -4.62
CA ALA A 197 -1.69 26.14 -4.64
C ALA A 197 -1.49 25.39 -5.96
N GLY A 198 -2.56 25.05 -6.69
CA GLY A 198 -2.47 24.36 -7.97
C GLY A 198 -3.33 23.09 -8.08
N VAL A 199 -4.08 22.73 -7.03
CA VAL A 199 -5.02 21.60 -7.01
C VAL A 199 -6.18 21.83 -7.97
N ASP A 200 -6.59 20.80 -8.69
CA ASP A 200 -7.73 20.85 -9.63
C ASP A 200 -8.96 20.08 -9.13
N CYS A 201 -8.77 19.09 -8.26
CA CYS A 201 -9.85 18.27 -7.72
C CYS A 201 -9.65 18.06 -6.20
N VAL A 202 -10.70 18.32 -5.45
CA VAL A 202 -10.72 18.20 -3.98
C VAL A 202 -11.40 16.88 -3.60
N LEU A 203 -10.73 16.05 -2.81
CA LEU A 203 -11.23 14.75 -2.36
C LEU A 203 -11.73 14.84 -0.91
N ASP A 204 -12.91 14.26 -0.64
CA ASP A 204 -13.52 14.17 0.69
C ASP A 204 -13.56 15.49 1.47
N PRO A 205 -14.10 16.59 0.92
CA PRO A 205 -14.26 17.79 1.70
C PRO A 205 -15.29 17.57 2.82
N SER A 206 -15.06 18.16 3.99
CA SER A 206 -15.95 18.01 5.15
C SER A 206 -17.36 18.60 4.90
N ASP A 207 -17.46 19.62 4.06
CA ASP A 207 -18.70 20.24 3.62
C ASP A 207 -18.58 20.66 2.14
N PRO A 208 -19.07 19.83 1.20
CA PRO A 208 -19.02 20.15 -0.23
C PRO A 208 -19.81 21.42 -0.62
N VAL A 209 -20.88 21.76 0.10
CA VAL A 209 -21.68 22.94 -0.18
C VAL A 209 -20.90 24.19 0.19
N ALA A 210 -20.32 24.23 1.40
CA ALA A 210 -19.48 25.34 1.84
C ALA A 210 -18.27 25.55 0.91
N VAL A 211 -17.67 24.45 0.39
CA VAL A 211 -16.59 24.52 -0.63
C VAL A 211 -17.06 25.25 -1.87
N VAL A 212 -18.19 24.86 -2.46
CA VAL A 212 -18.71 25.50 -3.68
C VAL A 212 -19.03 26.97 -3.43
N GLU A 213 -19.74 27.29 -2.34
CA GLU A 213 -20.08 28.68 -1.98
C GLU A 213 -18.83 29.53 -1.73
N GLY A 214 -17.81 28.97 -1.05
CA GLY A 214 -16.53 29.65 -0.81
C GLY A 214 -15.79 29.98 -2.11
N LEU A 215 -15.74 29.04 -3.04
CA LEU A 215 -15.13 29.24 -4.37
C LEU A 215 -15.89 30.31 -5.16
N VAL A 216 -17.22 30.29 -5.15
CA VAL A 216 -18.06 31.32 -5.83
C VAL A 216 -17.75 32.70 -5.24
N ARG A 217 -17.81 32.83 -3.92
CA ARG A 217 -17.48 34.12 -3.25
C ARG A 217 -16.08 34.61 -3.56
N ALA A 218 -15.10 33.70 -3.63
CA ALA A 218 -13.72 34.05 -3.94
C ALA A 218 -13.55 34.56 -5.37
N VAL A 219 -14.27 33.98 -6.34
CA VAL A 219 -14.28 34.46 -7.73
C VAL A 219 -14.99 35.81 -7.83
N GLU A 220 -16.15 35.96 -7.24
CA GLU A 220 -16.94 37.23 -7.25
C GLU A 220 -16.19 38.40 -6.60
N SER A 221 -15.44 38.13 -5.53
CA SER A 221 -14.59 39.14 -4.85
C SER A 221 -13.27 39.42 -5.55
N GLY A 222 -12.90 38.63 -6.57
CA GLY A 222 -11.61 38.73 -7.26
C GLY A 222 -10.42 38.11 -6.50
N ARG A 223 -10.66 37.44 -5.36
CA ARG A 223 -9.61 36.70 -4.61
C ARG A 223 -9.08 35.54 -5.46
N LEU A 224 -9.96 34.77 -6.09
CA LEU A 224 -9.59 33.70 -6.99
C LEU A 224 -9.92 34.08 -8.44
N ALA A 225 -8.95 34.00 -9.34
CA ALA A 225 -9.18 34.28 -10.76
C ALA A 225 -10.12 33.21 -11.36
N ALA A 226 -11.16 33.62 -12.08
CA ALA A 226 -12.08 32.71 -12.78
C ALA A 226 -11.35 31.75 -13.73
N SER A 227 -10.26 32.21 -14.35
CA SER A 227 -9.40 31.38 -15.20
C SER A 227 -8.83 30.17 -14.46
N ARG A 228 -8.60 30.27 -13.15
CA ARG A 228 -8.10 29.13 -12.35
C ARG A 228 -9.15 28.01 -12.27
N ILE A 229 -10.40 28.37 -12.09
CA ILE A 229 -11.54 27.42 -12.12
C ILE A 229 -11.64 26.79 -13.53
N HIS A 230 -11.58 27.60 -14.58
CA HIS A 230 -11.65 27.09 -15.95
C HIS A 230 -10.51 26.09 -16.24
N HIS A 231 -9.28 26.39 -15.84
CA HIS A 231 -8.16 25.46 -16.03
C HIS A 231 -8.35 24.12 -15.30
N ALA A 232 -8.90 24.14 -14.07
CA ALA A 232 -9.21 22.91 -13.34
C ALA A 232 -10.30 22.11 -14.06
N PHE A 233 -11.37 22.78 -14.44
CA PHE A 233 -12.48 22.19 -15.19
C PHE A 233 -11.99 21.57 -16.51
N ASP A 234 -11.21 22.29 -17.30
CA ASP A 234 -10.73 21.83 -18.62
C ASP A 234 -9.87 20.58 -18.49
N ARG A 235 -9.02 20.47 -17.45
CA ARG A 235 -8.23 19.27 -17.19
C ARG A 235 -9.12 18.07 -16.88
N ILE A 236 -10.08 18.23 -15.97
CA ILE A 236 -11.02 17.16 -15.62
C ILE A 236 -11.91 16.81 -16.81
N TRP A 237 -12.37 17.82 -17.55
CA TRP A 237 -13.23 17.61 -18.69
C TRP A 237 -12.53 16.86 -19.84
N ARG A 238 -11.26 17.13 -20.10
CA ARG A 238 -10.44 16.35 -21.05
C ARG A 238 -10.44 14.85 -20.73
N LEU A 239 -10.34 14.47 -19.45
CA LEU A 239 -10.40 13.05 -19.07
C LEU A 239 -11.79 12.44 -19.37
N LYS A 240 -12.86 13.16 -19.01
CA LYS A 240 -14.24 12.72 -19.31
C LYS A 240 -14.49 12.59 -20.82
N THR A 241 -14.01 13.53 -21.61
CA THR A 241 -14.12 13.50 -23.08
C THR A 241 -13.40 12.29 -23.65
N ARG A 242 -12.18 12.01 -23.19
CA ARG A 242 -11.41 10.84 -23.64
C ARG A 242 -12.13 9.52 -23.33
N LEU A 243 -12.78 9.40 -22.16
CA LEU A 243 -13.60 8.23 -21.83
C LEU A 243 -14.80 8.10 -22.78
N ALA A 244 -15.51 9.20 -23.04
CA ALA A 244 -16.65 9.22 -23.95
C ALA A 244 -16.23 8.91 -25.39
N GLU A 245 -15.07 9.38 -25.85
CA GLU A 245 -14.52 9.06 -27.17
C GLU A 245 -14.15 7.58 -27.30
N ARG A 246 -13.60 6.99 -26.23
CA ARG A 246 -13.17 5.59 -26.25
C ARG A 246 -14.34 4.61 -26.12
N PHE A 247 -15.25 4.86 -25.20
CA PHE A 247 -16.32 3.92 -24.82
C PHE A 247 -17.70 4.35 -25.31
N GLY A 248 -17.84 5.52 -25.90
CA GLY A 248 -19.10 6.11 -26.31
C GLY A 248 -19.71 7.04 -25.25
N PRO A 249 -20.69 7.88 -25.64
CA PRO A 249 -21.27 8.90 -24.75
C PRO A 249 -22.02 8.32 -23.55
N ASP A 250 -22.47 7.06 -23.64
CA ASP A 250 -23.22 6.35 -22.60
C ASP A 250 -22.31 5.79 -21.48
N VAL A 251 -20.97 5.97 -21.56
CA VAL A 251 -20.01 5.41 -20.59
C VAL A 251 -20.34 5.73 -19.13
N PHE A 252 -20.94 6.90 -18.88
CA PHE A 252 -21.31 7.35 -17.52
C PHE A 252 -22.71 6.92 -17.09
N THR A 253 -23.54 6.39 -18.00
CA THR A 253 -24.95 6.07 -17.73
C THR A 253 -25.28 4.59 -17.92
N ALA A 254 -24.48 3.84 -18.64
CA ALA A 254 -24.68 2.43 -18.95
C ALA A 254 -23.35 1.65 -18.97
N PRO A 255 -22.58 1.62 -17.86
CA PRO A 255 -21.22 1.03 -17.83
C PRO A 255 -21.24 -0.47 -18.17
N GLU A 256 -22.32 -1.17 -17.91
CA GLU A 256 -22.49 -2.60 -18.22
C GLU A 256 -22.37 -2.93 -19.72
N ARG A 257 -22.42 -1.95 -20.61
CA ARG A 257 -22.24 -2.14 -22.04
C ARG A 257 -20.78 -2.28 -22.46
N TYR A 258 -19.84 -1.87 -21.60
CA TYR A 258 -18.43 -1.72 -21.97
C TYR A 258 -17.53 -2.81 -21.44
N ALA A 259 -17.93 -3.47 -20.36
CA ALA A 259 -17.25 -4.67 -19.87
C ALA A 259 -18.26 -5.68 -19.27
N PRO A 260 -18.18 -6.95 -19.66
CA PRO A 260 -19.05 -8.00 -19.13
C PRO A 260 -18.80 -8.19 -17.64
N ARG A 261 -19.86 -8.18 -16.83
CA ARG A 261 -19.78 -8.37 -15.36
C ARG A 261 -19.31 -9.76 -14.96
N ASP A 262 -19.42 -10.75 -15.83
CA ASP A 262 -18.95 -12.12 -15.64
C ASP A 262 -17.42 -12.23 -15.61
N GLN A 263 -16.71 -11.18 -16.02
CA GLN A 263 -15.25 -11.09 -15.89
C GLN A 263 -14.79 -10.70 -14.49
N VAL A 264 -15.66 -10.13 -13.65
CA VAL A 264 -15.29 -9.74 -12.27
C VAL A 264 -15.08 -11.00 -11.43
N GLY A 265 -13.87 -11.15 -10.87
CA GLY A 265 -13.51 -12.31 -10.06
C GLY A 265 -13.33 -13.60 -10.86
N ALA A 266 -13.05 -13.52 -12.16
CA ALA A 266 -12.83 -14.68 -13.02
C ALA A 266 -11.77 -15.63 -12.44
N GLU A 267 -11.87 -16.92 -12.76
CA GLU A 267 -10.94 -17.94 -12.27
C GLU A 267 -9.48 -17.62 -12.65
N SER A 268 -9.25 -17.09 -13.85
CA SER A 268 -7.91 -16.65 -14.29
C SER A 268 -7.33 -15.55 -13.40
N HIS A 269 -8.16 -14.66 -12.86
CA HIS A 269 -7.71 -13.61 -11.93
C HIS A 269 -7.33 -14.18 -10.56
N GLN A 270 -8.04 -15.21 -10.12
CA GLN A 270 -7.71 -15.94 -8.89
C GLN A 270 -6.41 -16.73 -9.06
N GLN A 271 -6.25 -17.42 -10.20
CA GLN A 271 -5.03 -18.14 -10.54
C GLN A 271 -3.82 -17.22 -10.57
N LEU A 272 -3.94 -16.02 -11.16
CA LEU A 272 -2.87 -15.01 -11.13
C LEU A 272 -2.54 -14.59 -9.69
N ALA A 273 -3.54 -14.32 -8.85
CA ALA A 273 -3.32 -13.93 -7.46
C ALA A 273 -2.61 -15.03 -6.66
N THR A 274 -3.01 -16.30 -6.85
CA THR A 274 -2.38 -17.45 -6.21
C THR A 274 -0.94 -17.62 -6.70
N SER A 275 -0.70 -17.57 -8.02
CA SER A 275 0.66 -17.69 -8.59
C SER A 275 1.59 -16.61 -8.06
N VAL A 276 1.15 -15.34 -8.03
CA VAL A 276 1.94 -14.25 -7.44
C VAL A 276 2.22 -14.50 -5.96
N ALA A 277 1.24 -14.95 -5.19
CA ALA A 277 1.43 -15.23 -3.77
C ALA A 277 2.47 -16.34 -3.54
N GLU A 278 2.48 -17.39 -4.37
CA GLU A 278 3.43 -18.50 -4.29
C GLU A 278 4.86 -18.04 -4.63
N HIS A 279 5.04 -17.32 -5.75
CA HIS A 279 6.35 -16.89 -6.21
C HIS A 279 6.95 -15.72 -5.39
N ALA A 280 6.10 -14.93 -4.72
CA ALA A 280 6.55 -13.83 -3.88
C ALA A 280 7.14 -14.26 -2.53
N VAL A 281 6.97 -15.54 -2.10
CA VAL A 281 7.54 -15.99 -0.83
C VAL A 281 9.06 -15.97 -0.89
N THR A 282 9.65 -14.97 -0.26
CA THR A 282 11.09 -14.74 -0.28
C THR A 282 11.73 -15.29 0.99
N VAL A 283 12.76 -16.11 0.85
CA VAL A 283 13.67 -16.47 1.96
C VAL A 283 14.74 -15.38 2.03
N LEU A 284 14.66 -14.53 3.04
CA LEU A 284 15.60 -13.42 3.23
C LEU A 284 16.97 -13.95 3.67
N ASP A 285 16.97 -14.91 4.59
CA ASP A 285 18.13 -15.70 5.00
C ASP A 285 17.69 -17.02 5.63
N ALA A 286 18.56 -18.02 5.60
CA ALA A 286 18.35 -19.29 6.27
C ALA A 286 19.67 -19.99 6.58
N THR A 287 19.78 -20.57 7.78
CA THR A 287 20.86 -21.50 8.09
C THR A 287 20.64 -22.85 7.39
N PRO A 288 21.70 -23.57 6.99
CA PRO A 288 21.54 -24.87 6.34
C PRO A 288 20.68 -25.82 7.16
N GLY A 289 19.61 -26.33 6.55
CA GLY A 289 18.69 -27.29 7.17
C GLY A 289 17.57 -26.69 8.02
N ALA A 290 17.43 -25.36 8.07
CA ALA A 290 16.31 -24.70 8.76
C ALA A 290 14.97 -24.88 8.01
N LEU A 291 15.03 -25.04 6.71
CA LEU A 291 13.85 -25.30 5.86
C LEU A 291 14.07 -26.60 5.05
N PRO A 292 13.00 -27.39 4.79
CA PRO A 292 11.67 -27.29 5.43
C PRO A 292 11.75 -27.54 6.93
N VAL A 293 10.79 -26.97 7.69
CA VAL A 293 10.80 -26.95 9.17
C VAL A 293 10.81 -28.35 9.76
N ASP A 294 10.06 -29.28 9.18
CA ASP A 294 10.04 -30.68 9.57
C ASP A 294 10.08 -31.57 8.33
N ARG A 295 11.25 -32.13 8.05
CA ARG A 295 11.46 -33.04 6.90
C ARG A 295 10.63 -34.33 6.99
N ALA A 296 10.17 -34.72 8.17
CA ALA A 296 9.28 -35.86 8.34
C ALA A 296 7.83 -35.55 7.95
N GLY A 297 7.50 -34.26 7.80
CA GLY A 297 6.23 -33.78 7.22
C GLY A 297 5.01 -33.91 8.12
N ARG A 298 5.16 -34.19 9.43
CA ARG A 298 4.02 -34.38 10.34
C ARG A 298 3.85 -33.26 11.36
N GLY A 299 4.84 -32.40 11.54
CA GLY A 299 4.83 -31.31 12.51
C GLY A 299 4.97 -31.74 13.96
N GLU A 300 5.40 -33.00 14.24
CA GLU A 300 5.54 -33.51 15.59
C GLU A 300 6.55 -32.70 16.42
N GLY A 301 6.10 -32.16 17.54
CA GLY A 301 6.88 -31.27 18.38
C GLY A 301 7.09 -29.88 17.83
N SER A 302 6.54 -29.56 16.68
CA SER A 302 6.59 -28.21 16.09
C SER A 302 5.42 -27.35 16.58
N MET A 303 5.65 -26.03 16.66
CA MET A 303 4.68 -25.04 17.06
C MET A 303 4.67 -23.86 16.10
N VAL A 304 3.48 -23.40 15.71
CA VAL A 304 3.27 -22.19 14.92
C VAL A 304 2.51 -21.17 15.75
N ILE A 305 3.06 -19.96 15.80
CA ILE A 305 2.42 -18.81 16.43
C ILE A 305 2.13 -17.79 15.33
N TYR A 306 0.86 -17.63 14.99
CA TYR A 306 0.40 -16.53 14.13
C TYR A 306 0.07 -15.33 15.01
N MET A 307 0.71 -14.19 14.77
CA MET A 307 0.57 -12.99 15.58
C MET A 307 0.17 -11.80 14.72
N THR A 308 -0.89 -11.10 15.13
CA THR A 308 -1.36 -9.87 14.47
C THR A 308 -1.56 -8.75 15.49
N PRO A 309 -1.20 -7.50 15.18
CA PRO A 309 -1.47 -6.34 16.04
C PRO A 309 -2.92 -5.85 15.97
N ARG A 310 -3.83 -6.62 15.39
CA ARG A 310 -5.26 -6.29 15.22
C ARG A 310 -6.12 -7.25 16.00
N ALA A 311 -7.17 -6.72 16.65
CA ALA A 311 -8.21 -7.55 17.25
C ALA A 311 -8.92 -8.37 16.17
N ARG A 312 -9.03 -9.67 16.35
CA ARG A 312 -9.77 -10.55 15.45
C ARG A 312 -11.21 -10.80 15.92
N GLY A 313 -11.46 -10.60 17.21
CA GLY A 313 -12.73 -10.87 17.85
C GLY A 313 -12.99 -12.38 18.04
N ALA A 314 -13.72 -12.73 19.08
CA ALA A 314 -13.94 -14.12 19.51
C ALA A 314 -14.67 -15.02 18.49
N ALA A 315 -15.35 -14.43 17.50
CA ALA A 315 -16.06 -15.16 16.44
C ALA A 315 -15.33 -15.20 15.10
N ALA A 316 -14.11 -14.67 15.02
CA ALA A 316 -13.35 -14.70 13.79
C ALA A 316 -12.99 -16.16 13.39
N PRO A 317 -13.10 -16.52 12.11
CA PRO A 317 -12.61 -17.81 11.65
C PRO A 317 -11.10 -17.90 11.85
N GLU A 318 -10.58 -19.12 11.96
CA GLU A 318 -9.15 -19.34 11.98
C GLU A 318 -8.46 -18.72 10.77
N ALA A 319 -7.22 -18.23 10.95
CA ALA A 319 -6.44 -17.68 9.85
C ALA A 319 -6.15 -18.79 8.80
N PRO A 320 -6.18 -18.47 7.49
CA PRO A 320 -5.87 -19.43 6.42
C PRO A 320 -4.55 -20.17 6.59
N LEU A 321 -3.58 -19.55 7.28
CA LEU A 321 -2.33 -20.19 7.65
C LEU A 321 -2.54 -21.42 8.54
N GLY A 322 -3.45 -21.35 9.54
CA GLY A 322 -3.71 -22.45 10.46
C GLY A 322 -4.30 -23.67 9.76
N GLU A 323 -5.30 -23.47 8.89
CA GLU A 323 -5.87 -24.53 8.08
C GLU A 323 -4.83 -25.18 7.17
N ALA A 324 -4.03 -24.35 6.45
CA ALA A 324 -3.00 -24.83 5.54
C ALA A 324 -1.90 -25.61 6.27
N VAL A 325 -1.44 -25.12 7.41
CA VAL A 325 -0.42 -25.77 8.23
C VAL A 325 -0.89 -27.12 8.76
N ARG A 326 -2.15 -27.23 9.26
CA ARG A 326 -2.67 -28.52 9.75
C ARG A 326 -2.88 -29.52 8.61
N THR A 327 -3.16 -29.05 7.41
CA THR A 327 -3.24 -29.94 6.24
C THR A 327 -1.89 -30.55 5.90
N LEU A 328 -0.82 -29.76 5.94
CA LEU A 328 0.55 -30.18 5.61
C LEU A 328 1.24 -30.89 6.77
N ALA A 329 0.99 -30.45 8.01
CA ALA A 329 1.63 -30.92 9.22
C ALA A 329 0.57 -31.17 10.34
N PRO A 330 -0.17 -32.31 10.30
CA PRO A 330 -1.33 -32.54 11.15
C PRO A 330 -1.06 -32.57 12.65
N GLN A 331 0.18 -32.75 13.08
CA GLN A 331 0.58 -32.82 14.50
C GLN A 331 1.19 -31.51 15.02
N VAL A 332 1.15 -30.44 14.21
CA VAL A 332 1.62 -29.13 14.63
C VAL A 332 0.69 -28.50 15.67
N ARG A 333 1.25 -27.85 16.66
CA ARG A 333 0.49 -26.97 17.56
C ARG A 333 0.39 -25.60 16.96
N TYR A 334 -0.83 -25.12 16.74
CA TYR A 334 -1.09 -23.82 16.12
C TYR A 334 -1.80 -22.89 17.09
N HIS A 335 -1.28 -21.69 17.24
CA HIS A 335 -1.80 -20.65 18.13
C HIS A 335 -1.98 -19.34 17.35
N GLU A 336 -3.05 -18.61 17.68
CA GLU A 336 -3.29 -17.25 17.17
C GLU A 336 -3.21 -16.27 18.32
N VAL A 337 -2.51 -15.17 18.09
CA VAL A 337 -2.28 -14.07 19.00
C VAL A 337 -2.73 -12.77 18.34
N ASP A 338 -3.59 -12.04 19.03
CA ASP A 338 -4.08 -10.72 18.62
C ASP A 338 -3.99 -9.71 19.77
N THR A 339 -4.59 -8.53 19.61
CA THR A 339 -4.58 -7.49 20.67
C THR A 339 -5.43 -7.84 21.89
N ASP A 340 -6.37 -8.77 21.76
CA ASP A 340 -7.25 -9.20 22.85
C ASP A 340 -6.63 -10.35 23.66
N THR A 341 -5.47 -10.87 23.22
CA THR A 341 -4.76 -11.94 23.90
C THR A 341 -4.10 -11.45 25.19
N GLY A 342 -4.58 -11.93 26.34
CA GLY A 342 -4.11 -11.48 27.65
C GLY A 342 -2.66 -11.88 27.96
N GLU A 343 -1.98 -11.10 28.79
CA GLU A 343 -0.56 -11.28 29.15
C GLU A 343 -0.25 -12.66 29.75
N ALA A 344 -1.17 -13.23 30.56
CA ALA A 344 -0.99 -14.55 31.11
C ALA A 344 -0.94 -15.65 30.05
N HIS A 345 -1.75 -15.51 28.99
CA HIS A 345 -1.73 -16.43 27.86
C HIS A 345 -0.45 -16.25 27.04
N LEU A 346 -0.02 -15.01 26.81
CA LEU A 346 1.24 -14.71 26.13
C LEU A 346 2.46 -15.29 26.85
N ALA A 347 2.47 -15.21 28.20
CA ALA A 347 3.54 -15.80 29.02
C ALA A 347 3.56 -17.34 28.94
N ALA A 348 2.39 -17.99 29.02
CA ALA A 348 2.27 -19.44 28.88
C ALA A 348 2.70 -19.92 27.50
N LEU A 349 2.35 -19.17 26.44
CA LEU A 349 2.74 -19.46 25.07
C LEU A 349 4.26 -19.42 24.88
N ALA A 350 4.95 -18.43 25.48
CA ALA A 350 6.41 -18.33 25.42
C ALA A 350 7.09 -19.50 26.15
N GLU A 351 6.54 -19.96 27.28
CA GLU A 351 7.03 -21.13 28.04
C GLU A 351 6.82 -22.42 27.22
N GLU A 352 5.65 -22.60 26.63
CA GLU A 352 5.33 -23.75 25.77
C GLU A 352 6.24 -23.81 24.54
N ALA A 353 6.53 -22.66 23.91
CA ALA A 353 7.43 -22.55 22.77
C ALA A 353 8.86 -22.99 23.13
N GLY A 354 9.33 -22.73 24.36
CA GLY A 354 10.64 -23.17 24.83
C GLY A 354 10.81 -24.70 24.93
N GLN A 355 9.69 -25.45 24.93
CA GLN A 355 9.66 -26.92 24.95
C GLN A 355 9.42 -27.52 23.57
N ALA A 356 9.17 -26.71 22.55
CA ALA A 356 8.94 -27.18 21.19
C ALA A 356 10.26 -27.60 20.52
N ARG A 357 10.16 -28.49 19.55
CA ARG A 357 11.31 -28.90 18.72
C ARG A 357 11.67 -27.85 17.68
N HIS A 358 10.65 -27.23 17.08
CA HIS A 358 10.77 -26.12 16.14
C HIS A 358 9.67 -25.11 16.45
N VAL A 359 9.97 -23.83 16.32
CA VAL A 359 8.99 -22.75 16.44
C VAL A 359 8.94 -21.95 15.15
N VAL A 360 7.75 -21.77 14.61
CA VAL A 360 7.48 -20.84 13.52
C VAL A 360 6.72 -19.64 14.08
N LEU A 361 7.28 -18.46 13.96
CA LEU A 361 6.66 -17.20 14.34
C LEU A 361 6.23 -16.45 13.09
N ALA A 362 4.94 -16.42 12.81
CA ALA A 362 4.33 -15.76 11.66
C ALA A 362 3.72 -14.41 12.08
N LEU A 363 4.33 -13.30 11.66
CA LEU A 363 4.00 -11.94 12.07
C LEU A 363 3.21 -11.23 10.97
N ALA A 364 1.91 -10.98 11.18
CA ALA A 364 1.03 -10.33 10.22
C ALA A 364 0.93 -8.82 10.50
N VAL A 365 1.95 -8.05 10.07
CA VAL A 365 2.01 -6.60 10.22
C VAL A 365 1.86 -5.92 8.87
N THR A 366 0.69 -5.32 8.66
CA THR A 366 0.33 -4.62 7.42
C THR A 366 -0.03 -3.16 7.70
N PRO A 367 0.11 -2.24 6.73
CA PRO A 367 -0.29 -0.84 6.88
C PRO A 367 -1.75 -0.71 7.30
N ALA A 368 -2.03 0.21 8.19
CA ALA A 368 -3.38 0.50 8.65
C ALA A 368 -3.50 1.99 9.01
N ALA A 369 -4.39 2.69 8.32
CA ALA A 369 -4.74 4.05 8.68
C ALA A 369 -5.44 4.09 10.06
N TRP A 370 -5.16 5.11 10.85
CA TRP A 370 -5.72 5.33 12.19
C TRP A 370 -5.47 4.20 13.21
N GLN A 371 -4.43 3.40 13.00
CA GLN A 371 -4.04 2.33 13.92
C GLN A 371 -2.54 2.35 14.17
N THR A 372 -2.12 1.87 15.33
CA THR A 372 -0.70 1.70 15.63
C THR A 372 -0.08 0.72 14.64
N PHE A 373 0.99 1.14 13.96
CA PHE A 373 1.77 0.28 13.09
C PHE A 373 2.80 -0.50 13.91
N GLY A 374 2.88 -1.80 13.68
CA GLY A 374 3.79 -2.69 14.43
C GLY A 374 3.06 -3.56 15.45
N LEU A 375 3.83 -4.34 16.18
CA LEU A 375 3.32 -5.19 17.25
C LEU A 375 3.01 -4.34 18.49
N GLN A 376 2.05 -4.81 19.31
CA GLN A 376 1.80 -4.22 20.62
C GLN A 376 2.97 -4.52 21.60
N PRO A 377 3.23 -3.69 22.62
CA PRO A 377 4.36 -3.89 23.54
C PRO A 377 4.42 -5.28 24.17
N ALA A 378 3.27 -5.85 24.56
CA ALA A 378 3.19 -7.20 25.11
C ALA A 378 3.55 -8.28 24.08
N GLN A 379 3.16 -8.07 22.82
CA GLN A 379 3.52 -8.95 21.71
C GLN A 379 5.03 -8.86 21.40
N GLU A 380 5.60 -7.65 21.41
CA GLU A 380 7.05 -7.44 21.24
C GLU A 380 7.86 -8.14 22.32
N ASP A 381 7.38 -8.13 23.57
CA ASP A 381 8.03 -8.85 24.67
C ASP A 381 8.06 -10.37 24.44
N VAL A 382 6.96 -10.94 23.93
CA VAL A 382 6.92 -12.36 23.55
C VAL A 382 7.89 -12.65 22.42
N VAL A 383 7.87 -11.84 21.36
CA VAL A 383 8.79 -11.99 20.20
C VAL A 383 10.25 -11.98 20.70
N ARG A 384 10.61 -11.04 21.59
CA ARG A 384 11.95 -10.94 22.15
C ARG A 384 12.34 -12.17 22.97
N ARG A 385 11.44 -12.68 23.81
CA ARG A 385 11.66 -13.91 24.60
C ARG A 385 11.86 -15.12 23.68
N LEU A 386 11.05 -15.25 22.64
CA LEU A 386 11.19 -16.33 21.66
C LEU A 386 12.52 -16.24 20.90
N ALA A 387 12.96 -15.03 20.54
CA ALA A 387 14.23 -14.81 19.87
C ALA A 387 15.44 -15.20 20.74
N ASP A 388 15.34 -15.04 22.06
CA ASP A 388 16.45 -15.31 23.01
C ASP A 388 16.47 -16.75 23.53
N GLN A 389 15.34 -17.43 23.62
CA GLN A 389 15.19 -18.67 24.38
C GLN A 389 14.73 -19.87 23.55
N ALA A 390 14.21 -19.66 22.36
CA ALA A 390 13.60 -20.73 21.57
C ALA A 390 14.62 -21.69 20.96
N PRO A 391 14.21 -22.97 20.74
CA PRO A 391 14.85 -23.88 19.80
C PRO A 391 14.93 -23.22 18.41
N PRO A 392 15.41 -23.88 17.34
CA PRO A 392 15.50 -23.26 16.01
C PRO A 392 14.20 -22.50 15.67
N LEU A 393 14.27 -21.17 15.71
CA LEU A 393 13.16 -20.28 15.43
C LEU A 393 13.17 -19.96 13.93
N VAL A 394 12.07 -20.22 13.25
CA VAL A 394 11.80 -19.71 11.89
C VAL A 394 10.83 -18.54 12.03
N ALA A 395 11.19 -17.39 11.47
CA ALA A 395 10.34 -16.22 11.50
C ALA A 395 9.84 -15.86 10.10
N ALA A 396 8.57 -15.54 9.99
CA ALA A 396 7.95 -15.14 8.73
C ALA A 396 7.15 -13.84 8.90
N ALA A 397 7.37 -12.88 8.01
CA ALA A 397 6.56 -11.66 7.90
C ALA A 397 5.45 -11.88 6.87
N LEU A 398 4.20 -11.77 7.33
CA LEU A 398 3.04 -11.66 6.45
C LEU A 398 2.68 -10.16 6.36
N GLY A 399 3.43 -9.42 5.56
CA GLY A 399 3.33 -7.98 5.45
C GLY A 399 4.69 -7.30 5.37
N SER A 400 4.95 -6.34 6.25
CA SER A 400 6.22 -5.61 6.27
C SER A 400 7.40 -6.51 6.61
N PRO A 401 8.44 -6.61 5.76
CA PRO A 401 9.64 -7.40 6.08
C PRO A 401 10.38 -6.87 7.30
N HIS A 402 10.25 -5.60 7.63
CA HIS A 402 10.96 -4.95 8.73
C HIS A 402 10.56 -5.43 10.13
N VAL A 403 9.41 -6.10 10.26
CA VAL A 403 9.04 -6.72 11.55
C VAL A 403 10.02 -7.82 11.95
N LEU A 404 10.75 -8.39 10.99
CA LEU A 404 11.77 -9.42 11.23
C LEU A 404 13.07 -8.88 11.83
N ASP A 405 13.26 -7.56 11.89
CA ASP A 405 14.40 -6.94 12.57
C ASP A 405 14.38 -7.22 14.09
N ALA A 406 13.21 -7.55 14.64
CA ALA A 406 13.05 -7.97 16.02
C ALA A 406 13.60 -9.39 16.30
N VAL A 407 13.85 -10.19 15.26
CA VAL A 407 14.32 -11.59 15.36
C VAL A 407 15.55 -11.87 14.48
N PRO A 408 16.65 -11.12 14.65
CA PRO A 408 17.80 -11.17 13.75
C PRO A 408 18.57 -12.50 13.81
N ARG A 409 18.32 -13.35 14.84
CA ARG A 409 18.97 -14.63 15.04
C ARG A 409 18.09 -15.82 14.71
N ALA A 410 16.94 -15.60 14.05
CA ALA A 410 16.12 -16.71 13.59
C ALA A 410 16.91 -17.63 12.65
N ALA A 411 16.64 -18.93 12.72
CA ALA A 411 17.30 -19.92 11.87
C ALA A 411 16.95 -19.74 10.38
N ALA A 412 15.75 -19.20 10.10
CA ALA A 412 15.37 -18.71 8.79
C ALA A 412 14.42 -17.52 8.95
N ARG A 413 14.51 -16.55 8.02
CA ARG A 413 13.58 -15.42 7.90
C ARG A 413 12.96 -15.41 6.51
N LEU A 414 11.63 -15.36 6.47
CA LEU A 414 10.85 -15.36 5.24
C LEU A 414 9.93 -14.14 5.20
N CYS A 415 9.55 -13.71 3.99
CA CYS A 415 8.56 -12.66 3.81
C CYS A 415 7.60 -13.02 2.68
N THR A 416 6.31 -12.77 2.87
CA THR A 416 5.27 -12.90 1.83
C THR A 416 4.84 -11.55 1.28
N TYR A 417 5.25 -10.45 1.91
CA TYR A 417 4.86 -9.06 1.61
C TYR A 417 3.35 -8.82 1.57
N SER A 418 2.56 -9.76 2.08
CA SER A 418 1.11 -9.72 2.09
C SER A 418 0.55 -10.72 3.10
N ASP A 419 -0.62 -10.40 3.68
CA ASP A 419 -1.35 -11.26 4.61
C ASP A 419 -2.64 -11.86 4.00
N VAL A 420 -2.85 -11.70 2.69
CA VAL A 420 -4.02 -12.28 2.00
C VAL A 420 -4.03 -13.81 2.11
N PRO A 421 -5.21 -14.46 2.00
CA PRO A 421 -5.32 -15.90 2.17
C PRO A 421 -4.33 -16.73 1.36
N ASP A 422 -4.09 -16.37 0.09
CA ASP A 422 -3.16 -17.11 -0.78
C ASP A 422 -1.70 -16.95 -0.33
N ALA A 423 -1.30 -15.78 0.17
CA ALA A 423 0.03 -15.57 0.74
C ALA A 423 0.26 -16.41 2.01
N GLN A 424 -0.77 -16.57 2.84
CA GLN A 424 -0.72 -17.42 4.03
C GLN A 424 -0.57 -18.91 3.66
N ARG A 425 -1.32 -19.38 2.64
CA ARG A 425 -1.20 -20.76 2.14
C ARG A 425 0.17 -21.02 1.50
N ALA A 426 0.66 -20.06 0.72
CA ALA A 426 1.98 -20.13 0.11
C ALA A 426 3.09 -20.20 1.15
N LEU A 427 3.00 -19.42 2.23
CA LEU A 427 3.91 -19.53 3.37
C LEU A 427 3.91 -20.93 3.99
N ALA A 428 2.72 -21.49 4.24
CA ALA A 428 2.60 -22.86 4.78
C ALA A 428 3.29 -23.88 3.89
N ALA A 429 3.06 -23.82 2.58
CA ALA A 429 3.71 -24.71 1.62
C ALA A 429 5.24 -24.56 1.66
N ARG A 430 5.75 -23.32 1.64
CA ARG A 430 7.20 -23.05 1.69
C ARG A 430 7.86 -23.57 2.97
N LEU A 431 7.15 -23.52 4.09
CA LEU A 431 7.66 -23.96 5.40
C LEU A 431 7.77 -25.48 5.50
N TRP A 432 6.85 -26.26 4.90
CA TRP A 432 6.78 -27.72 5.07
C TRP A 432 7.10 -28.54 3.82
N ASP A 433 6.75 -28.08 2.62
CA ASP A 433 7.02 -28.82 1.37
C ASP A 433 8.39 -28.49 0.77
N GLY A 434 9.04 -27.39 1.21
CA GLY A 434 10.30 -26.93 0.66
C GLY A 434 10.13 -26.30 -0.74
N ASP A 435 11.17 -26.38 -1.57
CA ASP A 435 11.13 -25.86 -2.93
C ASP A 435 10.24 -26.74 -3.83
N ARG A 436 9.00 -26.30 -4.04
CA ARG A 436 8.29 -26.56 -5.30
C ARG A 436 8.61 -25.37 -6.21
N THR A 437 9.81 -25.38 -6.81
CA THR A 437 10.17 -24.50 -7.92
C THR A 437 9.45 -24.93 -9.17
#